data_207776352c4ba0d1e509933a95e54c77
#
_entry.id   207776352c4ba0d1e509933a95e54c77
#
_cell.length_a   1.000
_cell.length_b   1.000
_cell.length_c   1.000
_cell.angle_alpha   90.00
_cell.angle_beta   90.00
_cell.angle_gamma   90.00
#
_symmetry.space_group_name_H-M   'P 1'
#
loop_
_entity.id
_entity.type
_entity.pdbx_description
1 polymer ?
#
loop_
_entity_poly.entity_id
_entity_poly.type
_entity_poly.pdbx_seq_one_letter_code
_entity_poly.pdbx_strand_id
1 'polypeptide(L)'
;FHGLYCGYTAGLDATGKALGLAEDKRKLNTGKALIRYFCVPCAPTKANGGRTRNLPQHDTDKWELFKEYCRQDVVTEMEIERRLSAFPVPDFVQKQWETDLIINARGVAVDMDLVSGALYLGNVTRQNLTQEAMKISKLDNPNSVAQLTQWLQEAMGEELADLRKDTVARLLGKEDNSPQVQRMLEIRQELGKTSTKKYDAIEAAVCPDG
;
A
#
# COMPACT_ATOMS: atom_id res chain seq x y z
N PHE A 1 0.91 21.59 -5.41
CA PHE A 1 0.81 22.27 -4.12
C PHE A 1 -0.16 23.45 -4.17
N HIS A 2 0.05 24.46 -5.05
CA HIS A 2 -0.78 25.67 -5.17
C HIS A 2 -2.29 25.34 -5.34
N GLY A 3 -2.63 24.38 -6.21
CA GLY A 3 -4.03 23.96 -6.39
C GLY A 3 -4.67 23.41 -5.10
N LEU A 4 -3.93 22.61 -4.32
CA LEU A 4 -4.40 22.12 -3.02
C LEU A 4 -4.60 23.25 -2.02
N TYR A 5 -3.68 24.22 -1.99
CA TYR A 5 -3.82 25.41 -1.15
C TYR A 5 -5.09 26.19 -1.48
N CYS A 6 -5.43 26.32 -2.77
CA CYS A 6 -6.65 26.95 -3.24
C CYS A 6 -7.93 26.09 -3.07
N GLY A 7 -7.86 24.95 -2.41
CA GLY A 7 -9.01 24.07 -2.11
C GLY A 7 -9.41 23.11 -3.22
N TYR A 8 -8.60 22.97 -4.28
CA TYR A 8 -8.84 21.97 -5.32
C TYR A 8 -8.35 20.59 -4.89
N THR A 9 -8.93 19.54 -5.50
CA THR A 9 -8.50 18.16 -5.25
C THR A 9 -7.11 17.88 -5.85
N ALA A 10 -6.39 16.95 -5.26
CA ALA A 10 -5.11 16.50 -5.82
C ALA A 10 -5.28 15.89 -7.22
N GLY A 11 -4.38 16.22 -8.12
CA GLY A 11 -4.29 15.67 -9.46
C GLY A 11 -4.61 16.67 -10.56
N LEU A 12 -3.74 16.68 -11.56
CA LEU A 12 -3.74 17.64 -12.66
C LEU A 12 -5.06 17.65 -13.46
N ASP A 13 -5.59 16.46 -13.75
CA ASP A 13 -6.85 16.31 -14.51
C ASP A 13 -8.06 16.84 -13.73
N ALA A 14 -8.17 16.47 -12.44
CA ALA A 14 -9.28 16.90 -11.60
C ALA A 14 -9.27 18.43 -11.38
N THR A 15 -8.10 19.00 -11.11
CA THR A 15 -7.92 20.45 -10.97
C THR A 15 -8.24 21.19 -12.28
N GLY A 16 -7.74 20.68 -13.42
CA GLY A 16 -8.03 21.28 -14.72
C GLY A 16 -9.51 21.28 -15.07
N LYS A 17 -10.22 20.18 -14.78
CA LYS A 17 -11.68 20.09 -14.96
C LYS A 17 -12.43 21.07 -14.05
N ALA A 18 -12.08 21.12 -12.78
CA ALA A 18 -12.70 22.02 -11.80
C ALA A 18 -12.51 23.50 -12.16
N LEU A 19 -11.36 23.86 -12.74
CA LEU A 19 -11.07 25.19 -13.26
C LEU A 19 -11.71 25.48 -14.63
N GLY A 20 -12.40 24.50 -15.25
CA GLY A 20 -13.03 24.69 -16.56
C GLY A 20 -12.04 24.88 -17.70
N LEU A 21 -10.88 24.20 -17.67
CA LEU A 21 -9.92 24.23 -18.78
C LEU A 21 -10.54 23.63 -20.05
N ALA A 22 -10.24 24.22 -21.21
CA ALA A 22 -10.62 23.69 -22.51
C ALA A 22 -9.96 22.31 -22.75
N GLU A 23 -10.56 21.48 -23.60
CA GLU A 23 -10.12 20.08 -23.79
C GLU A 23 -8.67 19.98 -24.28
N ASP A 24 -8.26 20.89 -25.17
CA ASP A 24 -6.88 20.99 -25.68
C ASP A 24 -5.85 21.38 -24.60
N LYS A 25 -6.31 21.86 -23.45
CA LYS A 25 -5.49 22.25 -22.28
C LYS A 25 -5.59 21.25 -21.13
N ARG A 26 -6.32 20.14 -21.31
CA ARG A 26 -6.48 19.12 -20.30
C ARG A 26 -5.46 17.99 -20.46
N LYS A 27 -5.26 17.27 -19.37
CA LYS A 27 -4.41 16.07 -19.33
C LYS A 27 -4.92 14.99 -20.29
N LEU A 28 -3.99 14.33 -21.00
CA LEU A 28 -4.31 13.20 -21.86
C LEU A 28 -4.55 11.92 -21.05
N ASN A 29 -5.57 11.15 -21.42
CA ASN A 29 -5.96 9.91 -20.73
C ASN A 29 -5.02 8.71 -21.02
N THR A 30 -4.20 8.79 -22.05
CA THR A 30 -3.30 7.71 -22.50
C THR A 30 -2.07 7.51 -21.62
N GLY A 31 -1.75 8.47 -20.75
CA GLY A 31 -0.50 8.51 -19.97
C GLY A 31 -0.26 7.31 -19.09
N LYS A 32 -1.29 6.77 -18.42
CA LYS A 32 -1.13 5.63 -17.50
C LYS A 32 -0.56 4.39 -18.17
N ALA A 33 -1.00 4.09 -19.39
CA ALA A 33 -0.49 2.97 -20.16
C ALA A 33 0.95 3.18 -20.63
N LEU A 34 1.29 4.41 -21.03
CA LEU A 34 2.63 4.79 -21.47
C LEU A 34 3.63 4.81 -20.32
N ILE A 35 3.25 5.35 -19.16
CA ILE A 35 4.06 5.28 -17.94
C ILE A 35 4.33 3.81 -17.56
N ARG A 36 3.30 2.97 -17.57
CA ARG A 36 3.48 1.54 -17.28
C ARG A 36 4.44 0.87 -18.26
N TYR A 37 4.34 1.23 -19.55
CA TYR A 37 5.16 0.63 -20.60
C TYR A 37 6.64 1.02 -20.48
N PHE A 38 6.96 2.30 -20.25
CA PHE A 38 8.36 2.79 -20.23
C PHE A 38 8.98 2.87 -18.83
N CYS A 39 8.20 3.12 -17.78
CA CYS A 39 8.72 3.41 -16.45
C CYS A 39 8.66 2.22 -15.49
N VAL A 40 7.88 1.17 -15.79
CA VAL A 40 7.77 -0.02 -14.95
C VAL A 40 8.58 -1.16 -15.57
N PRO A 41 9.38 -1.91 -14.79
CA PRO A 41 10.05 -3.10 -15.28
C PRO A 41 9.07 -4.12 -15.87
N CYS A 42 9.48 -4.81 -16.95
CA CYS A 42 8.69 -5.85 -17.59
C CYS A 42 9.34 -7.23 -17.38
N ALA A 43 8.52 -8.28 -17.35
CA ALA A 43 9.03 -9.65 -17.28
C ALA A 43 9.80 -10.00 -18.58
N PRO A 44 10.96 -10.65 -18.50
CA PRO A 44 11.70 -11.14 -19.67
C PRO A 44 10.91 -12.29 -20.33
N THR A 45 10.65 -12.16 -21.63
CA THR A 45 9.98 -13.16 -22.45
C THR A 45 10.72 -13.34 -23.78
N LYS A 46 10.46 -14.45 -24.47
CA LYS A 46 10.98 -14.63 -25.84
C LYS A 46 10.51 -13.54 -26.80
N ALA A 47 9.26 -13.11 -26.66
CA ALA A 47 8.66 -12.08 -27.52
C ALA A 47 9.28 -10.69 -27.34
N ASN A 48 9.78 -10.37 -26.14
CA ASN A 48 10.45 -9.09 -25.89
C ASN A 48 11.99 -9.18 -25.92
N GLY A 49 12.56 -10.30 -26.39
CA GLY A 49 14.00 -10.50 -26.46
C GLY A 49 14.69 -10.63 -25.10
N GLY A 50 13.97 -11.05 -24.06
CA GLY A 50 14.51 -11.25 -22.72
C GLY A 50 14.74 -9.95 -21.92
N ARG A 51 14.24 -8.81 -22.41
CA ARG A 51 14.45 -7.52 -21.74
C ARG A 51 13.57 -7.37 -20.50
N THR A 52 14.09 -6.64 -19.52
CA THR A 52 13.38 -6.30 -18.27
C THR A 52 12.87 -4.87 -18.25
N ARG A 53 13.15 -4.06 -19.29
CA ARG A 53 12.72 -2.66 -19.43
C ARG A 53 12.48 -2.32 -20.89
N ASN A 54 11.42 -1.55 -21.16
CA ASN A 54 11.21 -0.96 -22.48
C ASN A 54 11.93 0.39 -22.58
N LEU A 55 12.67 0.58 -23.65
CA LEU A 55 13.41 1.80 -23.99
C LEU A 55 12.75 2.45 -25.20
N PRO A 56 13.04 3.73 -25.53
CA PRO A 56 12.45 4.45 -26.66
C PRO A 56 12.52 3.71 -27.99
N GLN A 57 13.66 3.07 -28.29
CA GLN A 57 13.89 2.34 -29.53
C GLN A 57 13.08 1.05 -29.66
N HIS A 58 12.45 0.56 -28.60
CA HIS A 58 11.65 -0.66 -28.67
C HIS A 58 10.21 -0.42 -29.20
N ASP A 59 9.75 0.85 -29.16
CA ASP A 59 8.46 1.26 -29.70
C ASP A 59 8.48 2.79 -29.87
N THR A 60 8.94 3.22 -31.03
CA THR A 60 9.13 4.65 -31.32
C THR A 60 7.82 5.42 -31.35
N ASP A 61 6.74 4.80 -31.82
CA ASP A 61 5.44 5.44 -31.91
C ASP A 61 4.85 5.71 -30.51
N LYS A 62 4.94 4.72 -29.61
CA LYS A 62 4.58 4.93 -28.21
C LYS A 62 5.49 5.94 -27.52
N TRP A 63 6.76 6.01 -27.90
CA TRP A 63 7.67 7.00 -27.35
C TRP A 63 7.31 8.43 -27.75
N GLU A 64 6.92 8.66 -29.01
CA GLU A 64 6.41 9.96 -29.46
C GLU A 64 5.12 10.35 -28.72
N LEU A 65 4.18 9.41 -28.56
CA LEU A 65 2.98 9.63 -27.76
C LEU A 65 3.31 9.93 -26.29
N PHE A 66 4.34 9.30 -25.73
CA PHE A 66 4.76 9.54 -24.34
C PHE A 66 5.38 10.93 -24.18
N LYS A 67 6.15 11.40 -25.16
CA LYS A 67 6.66 12.78 -25.17
C LYS A 67 5.53 13.80 -25.27
N GLU A 68 4.53 13.54 -26.12
CA GLU A 68 3.37 14.42 -26.24
C GLU A 68 2.55 14.45 -24.94
N TYR A 69 2.36 13.28 -24.31
CA TYR A 69 1.72 13.20 -23.00
C TYR A 69 2.47 14.05 -21.96
N CYS A 70 3.80 13.94 -21.88
CA CYS A 70 4.60 14.76 -20.95
C CYS A 70 4.50 16.26 -21.26
N ARG A 71 4.52 16.65 -22.55
CA ARG A 71 4.33 18.04 -22.96
C ARG A 71 2.96 18.59 -22.53
N GLN A 72 1.91 17.78 -22.74
CA GLN A 72 0.56 18.18 -22.37
C GLN A 72 0.37 18.32 -20.87
N ASP A 73 1.01 17.46 -20.06
CA ASP A 73 0.98 17.61 -18.60
C ASP A 73 1.58 18.97 -18.17
N VAL A 74 2.70 19.38 -18.76
CA VAL A 74 3.31 20.70 -18.50
C VAL A 74 2.41 21.84 -18.94
N VAL A 75 1.81 21.76 -20.14
CA VAL A 75 0.87 22.80 -20.65
C VAL A 75 -0.33 22.94 -19.70
N THR A 76 -0.86 21.82 -19.22
CA THR A 76 -1.99 21.81 -18.28
C THR A 76 -1.59 22.47 -16.94
N GLU A 77 -0.40 22.14 -16.43
CA GLU A 77 0.13 22.70 -15.18
C GLU A 77 0.32 24.23 -15.29
N MET A 78 0.94 24.71 -16.36
CA MET A 78 1.13 26.15 -16.62
C MET A 78 -0.20 26.89 -16.71
N GLU A 79 -1.21 26.31 -17.36
CA GLU A 79 -2.53 26.94 -17.46
C GLU A 79 -3.25 26.99 -16.11
N ILE A 80 -3.11 25.95 -15.27
CA ILE A 80 -3.63 25.94 -13.90
C ILE A 80 -2.94 27.03 -13.09
N GLU A 81 -1.62 27.10 -13.12
CA GLU A 81 -0.85 28.12 -12.42
C GLU A 81 -1.29 29.54 -12.83
N ARG A 82 -1.42 29.79 -14.14
CA ARG A 82 -1.90 31.09 -14.65
C ARG A 82 -3.27 31.46 -14.08
N ARG A 83 -4.19 30.50 -13.94
CA ARG A 83 -5.52 30.77 -13.39
C ARG A 83 -5.52 31.00 -11.88
N LEU A 84 -4.58 30.37 -11.17
CA LEU A 84 -4.44 30.50 -9.73
C LEU A 84 -3.53 31.66 -9.31
N SER A 85 -2.86 32.32 -10.25
CA SER A 85 -1.90 33.39 -9.95
C SER A 85 -2.46 34.58 -9.16
N ALA A 86 -3.80 34.83 -9.24
CA ALA A 86 -4.46 35.84 -8.43
C ALA A 86 -4.60 35.46 -6.93
N PHE A 87 -4.32 34.23 -6.57
CA PHE A 87 -4.41 33.65 -5.22
C PHE A 87 -3.07 33.05 -4.80
N PRO A 88 -2.02 33.83 -4.62
CA PRO A 88 -0.68 33.34 -4.33
C PRO A 88 -0.64 32.64 -2.97
N VAL A 89 0.22 31.62 -2.88
CA VAL A 89 0.51 30.96 -1.60
C VAL A 89 1.31 31.93 -0.73
N PRO A 90 0.90 32.18 0.53
CA PRO A 90 1.68 33.02 1.45
C PRO A 90 3.07 32.43 1.74
N ASP A 91 4.08 33.28 1.91
CA ASP A 91 5.47 32.88 2.12
C ASP A 91 5.66 31.91 3.28
N PHE A 92 4.92 32.07 4.38
CA PHE A 92 5.03 31.16 5.52
C PHE A 92 4.52 29.75 5.20
N VAL A 93 3.48 29.61 4.38
CA VAL A 93 2.95 28.32 3.92
C VAL A 93 3.92 27.68 2.93
N GLN A 94 4.49 28.48 2.03
CA GLN A 94 5.53 28.03 1.10
C GLN A 94 6.74 27.46 1.85
N LYS A 95 7.22 28.18 2.87
CA LYS A 95 8.32 27.71 3.73
C LYS A 95 8.00 26.42 4.49
N GLN A 96 6.77 26.26 4.96
CA GLN A 96 6.33 24.99 5.60
C GLN A 96 6.41 23.83 4.61
N TRP A 97 5.92 24.03 3.40
CA TRP A 97 6.00 23.00 2.34
C TRP A 97 7.43 22.66 1.95
N GLU A 98 8.30 23.67 1.79
CA GLU A 98 9.73 23.48 1.51
C GLU A 98 10.43 22.70 2.64
N THR A 99 10.08 23.01 3.89
CA THR A 99 10.59 22.28 5.06
C THR A 99 10.15 20.81 5.03
N ASP A 100 8.90 20.53 4.70
CA ASP A 100 8.38 19.17 4.54
C ASP A 100 9.15 18.40 3.45
N LEU A 101 9.43 19.04 2.30
CA LEU A 101 10.27 18.44 1.26
C LEU A 101 11.67 18.09 1.76
N ILE A 102 12.29 18.97 2.55
CA ILE A 102 13.63 18.74 3.13
C ILE A 102 13.58 17.57 4.12
N ILE A 103 12.57 17.50 4.98
CA ILE A 103 12.38 16.40 5.94
C ILE A 103 12.21 15.07 5.18
N ASN A 104 11.36 15.05 4.17
CA ASN A 104 11.11 13.85 3.37
C ASN A 104 12.33 13.41 2.55
N ALA A 105 13.10 14.36 2.01
CA ALA A 105 14.34 14.06 1.28
C ALA A 105 15.46 13.54 2.19
N ARG A 106 15.53 14.05 3.43
CA ARG A 106 16.50 13.58 4.43
C ARG A 106 16.14 12.20 4.96
N GLY A 107 14.83 11.91 5.06
CA GLY A 107 14.33 10.68 5.67
C GLY A 107 14.48 10.65 7.19
N VAL A 108 14.23 9.49 7.77
CA VAL A 108 14.36 9.18 9.20
C VAL A 108 15.19 7.91 9.33
N ALA A 109 16.25 7.97 10.12
CA ALA A 109 17.11 6.81 10.34
C ALA A 109 16.34 5.65 10.99
N VAL A 110 16.59 4.44 10.53
CA VAL A 110 15.94 3.22 10.99
C VAL A 110 16.95 2.33 11.69
N ASP A 111 16.65 1.93 12.94
CA ASP A 111 17.41 0.91 13.64
C ASP A 111 17.11 -0.48 13.04
N MET A 112 17.96 -0.92 12.11
CA MET A 112 17.78 -2.19 11.42
C MET A 112 18.04 -3.40 12.30
N ASP A 113 18.81 -3.28 13.39
CA ASP A 113 19.01 -4.36 14.35
C ASP A 113 17.70 -4.60 15.11
N LEU A 114 17.01 -3.54 15.53
CA LEU A 114 15.67 -3.61 16.11
C LEU A 114 14.66 -4.24 15.13
N VAL A 115 14.64 -3.80 13.88
CA VAL A 115 13.73 -4.32 12.85
C VAL A 115 13.97 -5.81 12.62
N SER A 116 15.22 -6.22 12.42
CA SER A 116 15.60 -7.62 12.19
C SER A 116 15.27 -8.50 13.39
N GLY A 117 15.52 -8.01 14.60
CA GLY A 117 15.14 -8.69 15.85
C GLY A 117 13.64 -8.87 15.98
N ALA A 118 12.85 -7.84 15.67
CA ALA A 118 11.39 -7.90 15.70
C ALA A 118 10.82 -8.89 14.66
N LEU A 119 11.37 -8.90 13.44
CA LEU A 119 11.00 -9.86 12.39
C LEU A 119 11.33 -11.30 12.78
N TYR A 120 12.53 -11.52 13.34
CA TYR A 120 12.94 -12.84 13.82
C TYR A 120 12.00 -13.37 14.90
N LEU A 121 11.76 -12.59 15.95
CA LEU A 121 10.86 -12.95 17.05
C LEU A 121 9.42 -13.17 16.55
N GLY A 122 8.95 -12.30 15.66
CA GLY A 122 7.63 -12.43 15.03
C GLY A 122 7.47 -13.73 14.26
N ASN A 123 8.49 -14.13 13.49
CA ASN A 123 8.50 -15.39 12.72
C ASN A 123 8.54 -16.61 13.64
N VAL A 124 9.41 -16.63 14.65
CA VAL A 124 9.49 -17.72 15.62
C VAL A 124 8.17 -17.89 16.38
N THR A 125 7.58 -16.78 16.85
CA THR A 125 6.29 -16.81 17.55
C THR A 125 5.18 -17.34 16.64
N ARG A 126 5.10 -16.87 15.40
CA ARG A 126 4.12 -17.34 14.41
C ARG A 126 4.26 -18.83 14.14
N GLN A 127 5.48 -19.34 13.97
CA GLN A 127 5.74 -20.75 13.75
C GLN A 127 5.30 -21.59 14.95
N ASN A 128 5.67 -21.19 16.16
CA ASN A 128 5.31 -21.91 17.39
C ASN A 128 3.79 -21.95 17.59
N LEU A 129 3.11 -20.81 17.45
CA LEU A 129 1.66 -20.73 17.57
C LEU A 129 0.93 -21.53 16.48
N THR A 130 1.43 -21.53 15.24
CA THR A 130 0.85 -22.32 14.16
C THR A 130 1.01 -23.82 14.44
N GLN A 131 2.18 -24.26 14.93
CA GLN A 131 2.40 -25.66 15.31
C GLN A 131 1.50 -26.09 16.49
N GLU A 132 1.33 -25.21 17.47
CA GLU A 132 0.42 -25.46 18.59
C GLU A 132 -1.02 -25.59 18.11
N ALA A 133 -1.47 -24.68 17.26
CA ALA A 133 -2.80 -24.72 16.65
C ALA A 133 -3.03 -26.01 15.86
N MET A 134 -2.05 -26.50 15.08
CA MET A 134 -2.12 -27.79 14.38
C MET A 134 -2.26 -28.96 15.36
N LYS A 135 -1.55 -28.93 16.48
CA LYS A 135 -1.64 -30.00 17.50
C LYS A 135 -3.02 -30.05 18.16
N ILE A 136 -3.62 -28.87 18.43
CA ILE A 136 -4.95 -28.76 19.06
C ILE A 136 -6.04 -29.16 18.09
N SER A 137 -6.05 -28.56 16.89
CA SER A 137 -7.16 -28.71 15.94
C SER A 137 -7.05 -29.91 15.01
N LYS A 138 -5.86 -30.48 14.83
CA LYS A 138 -5.52 -31.48 13.81
C LYS A 138 -5.77 -31.00 12.37
N LEU A 139 -5.90 -29.70 12.16
CA LEU A 139 -6.02 -29.10 10.82
C LEU A 139 -4.67 -29.03 10.13
N ASP A 140 -4.65 -29.25 8.83
CA ASP A 140 -3.44 -29.08 8.01
C ASP A 140 -3.02 -27.60 7.93
N ASN A 141 -3.99 -26.70 7.89
CA ASN A 141 -3.76 -25.26 7.85
C ASN A 141 -4.69 -24.50 8.83
N PRO A 142 -4.30 -24.36 10.10
CA PRO A 142 -5.08 -23.63 11.09
C PRO A 142 -5.16 -22.11 10.80
N ASN A 143 -4.36 -21.59 9.86
CA ASN A 143 -4.46 -20.20 9.41
C ASN A 143 -5.57 -19.97 8.36
N SER A 144 -6.11 -21.04 7.77
CA SER A 144 -7.27 -20.97 6.90
C SER A 144 -8.52 -20.60 7.71
N VAL A 145 -9.09 -19.42 7.39
CA VAL A 145 -10.30 -18.93 8.08
C VAL A 145 -11.44 -19.95 7.94
N ALA A 146 -11.61 -20.54 6.75
CA ALA A 146 -12.68 -21.52 6.52
C ALA A 146 -12.53 -22.77 7.38
N GLN A 147 -11.33 -23.38 7.40
CA GLN A 147 -11.06 -24.59 8.20
C GLN A 147 -11.18 -24.31 9.71
N LEU A 148 -10.65 -23.17 10.17
CA LEU A 148 -10.73 -22.79 11.57
C LEU A 148 -12.17 -22.47 12.00
N THR A 149 -12.95 -21.79 11.16
CA THR A 149 -14.36 -21.52 11.44
C THR A 149 -15.14 -22.83 11.60
N GLN A 150 -14.98 -23.77 10.67
CA GLN A 150 -15.65 -25.08 10.75
C GLN A 150 -15.26 -25.82 12.03
N TRP A 151 -13.97 -25.90 12.35
CA TRP A 151 -13.49 -26.56 13.56
C TRP A 151 -14.09 -25.93 14.84
N LEU A 152 -14.14 -24.59 14.90
CA LEU A 152 -14.74 -23.88 16.05
C LEU A 152 -16.25 -24.13 16.14
N GLN A 153 -16.98 -24.12 15.03
CA GLN A 153 -18.41 -24.42 14.99
C GLN A 153 -18.70 -25.83 15.51
N GLU A 154 -17.92 -26.82 15.09
CA GLU A 154 -18.05 -28.20 15.57
C GLU A 154 -17.70 -28.32 17.06
N ALA A 155 -16.64 -27.64 17.52
CA ALA A 155 -16.19 -27.71 18.92
C ALA A 155 -17.12 -26.95 19.90
N MET A 156 -17.79 -25.89 19.44
CA MET A 156 -18.68 -25.04 20.26
C MET A 156 -20.16 -25.37 20.09
N GLY A 157 -20.55 -26.10 19.03
CA GLY A 157 -21.94 -26.42 18.73
C GLY A 157 -22.77 -25.21 18.30
N GLU A 158 -22.15 -24.14 17.80
CA GLU A 158 -22.83 -22.93 17.33
C GLU A 158 -22.34 -22.47 15.96
N GLU A 159 -23.21 -21.81 15.19
CA GLU A 159 -22.82 -21.20 13.91
C GLU A 159 -22.04 -19.91 14.13
N LEU A 160 -20.95 -19.75 13.36
CA LEU A 160 -20.09 -18.56 13.36
C LEU A 160 -20.12 -17.92 11.98
N ALA A 161 -20.49 -16.65 11.93
CA ALA A 161 -20.54 -15.90 10.68
C ALA A 161 -19.15 -15.52 10.17
N ASP A 162 -18.20 -15.22 11.07
CA ASP A 162 -16.82 -14.83 10.74
C ASP A 162 -15.88 -15.04 11.95
N LEU A 163 -14.57 -14.81 11.72
CA LEU A 163 -13.52 -14.78 12.75
C LEU A 163 -12.81 -13.42 12.77
N ARG A 164 -13.58 -12.34 12.66
CA ARG A 164 -13.06 -10.98 12.80
C ARG A 164 -12.70 -10.69 14.25
N LYS A 165 -11.92 -9.62 14.44
CA LYS A 165 -11.41 -9.22 15.76
C LYS A 165 -12.51 -9.17 16.84
N ASP A 166 -13.63 -8.55 16.52
CA ASP A 166 -14.74 -8.37 17.49
C ASP A 166 -15.46 -9.69 17.79
N THR A 167 -15.63 -10.54 16.77
CA THR A 167 -16.18 -11.89 16.94
C THR A 167 -15.27 -12.73 17.81
N VAL A 168 -13.96 -12.76 17.55
CA VAL A 168 -13.00 -13.50 18.36
C VAL A 168 -12.97 -12.98 19.80
N ALA A 169 -13.00 -11.65 20.01
CA ALA A 169 -13.04 -11.07 21.34
C ALA A 169 -14.31 -11.46 22.12
N ARG A 170 -15.46 -11.48 21.45
CA ARG A 170 -16.74 -11.94 22.04
C ARG A 170 -16.69 -13.41 22.42
N LEU A 171 -16.13 -14.27 21.56
CA LEU A 171 -16.00 -15.70 21.83
C LEU A 171 -15.04 -15.98 22.99
N LEU A 172 -13.93 -15.26 23.09
CA LEU A 172 -12.99 -15.36 24.21
C LEU A 172 -13.60 -15.00 25.56
N GLY A 173 -14.64 -14.14 25.58
CA GLY A 173 -15.35 -13.75 26.80
C GLY A 173 -16.40 -14.77 27.28
N LYS A 174 -16.58 -15.90 26.62
CA LYS A 174 -17.51 -16.95 27.07
C LYS A 174 -16.86 -17.80 28.18
N GLU A 175 -17.59 -17.99 29.27
CA GLU A 175 -17.14 -18.75 30.43
C GLU A 175 -17.16 -20.28 30.21
N ASP A 176 -17.94 -20.76 29.25
CA ASP A 176 -18.20 -22.17 28.94
C ASP A 176 -17.27 -22.74 27.86
N ASN A 177 -16.29 -21.98 27.40
CA ASN A 177 -15.30 -22.45 26.43
C ASN A 177 -14.49 -23.63 27.00
N SER A 178 -14.36 -24.70 26.22
CA SER A 178 -13.37 -25.73 26.53
C SER A 178 -11.93 -25.13 26.48
N PRO A 179 -10.98 -25.69 27.26
CA PRO A 179 -9.60 -25.19 27.24
C PRO A 179 -8.97 -25.17 25.85
N GLN A 180 -9.35 -26.12 24.98
CA GLN A 180 -8.88 -26.21 23.60
C GLN A 180 -9.44 -25.06 22.72
N VAL A 181 -10.75 -24.78 22.86
CA VAL A 181 -11.39 -23.68 22.15
C VAL A 181 -10.82 -22.33 22.61
N GLN A 182 -10.72 -22.16 23.92
CA GLN A 182 -10.15 -20.94 24.50
C GLN A 182 -8.75 -20.68 23.96
N ARG A 183 -7.87 -21.70 24.00
CA ARG A 183 -6.49 -21.59 23.51
C ARG A 183 -6.42 -21.31 22.01
N MET A 184 -7.27 -21.96 21.21
CA MET A 184 -7.33 -21.73 19.77
C MET A 184 -7.76 -20.30 19.41
N LEU A 185 -8.73 -19.74 20.15
CA LEU A 185 -9.16 -18.35 19.98
C LEU A 185 -8.06 -17.35 20.36
N GLU A 186 -7.30 -17.62 21.45
CA GLU A 186 -6.12 -16.83 21.82
C GLU A 186 -5.05 -16.84 20.72
N ILE A 187 -4.73 -18.01 20.19
CA ILE A 187 -3.78 -18.16 19.07
C ILE A 187 -4.29 -17.38 17.85
N ARG A 188 -5.57 -17.49 17.52
CA ARG A 188 -6.18 -16.73 16.42
C ARG A 188 -6.06 -15.22 16.63
N GLN A 189 -6.29 -14.75 17.85
CA GLN A 189 -6.15 -13.34 18.21
C GLN A 189 -4.71 -12.85 18.02
N GLU A 190 -3.72 -13.61 18.52
CA GLU A 190 -2.30 -13.27 18.38
C GLU A 190 -1.84 -13.27 16.93
N LEU A 191 -2.15 -14.32 16.16
CA LEU A 191 -1.80 -14.42 14.74
C LEU A 191 -2.54 -13.40 13.86
N GLY A 192 -3.66 -12.88 14.33
CA GLY A 192 -4.45 -11.83 13.67
C GLY A 192 -3.89 -10.41 13.86
N LYS A 193 -2.92 -10.19 14.76
CA LYS A 193 -2.30 -8.88 14.97
C LYS A 193 -1.55 -8.42 13.73
N THR A 194 -1.89 -7.24 13.25
CA THR A 194 -1.28 -6.64 12.04
C THR A 194 -0.15 -5.67 12.35
N SER A 195 0.05 -5.31 13.62
CA SER A 195 1.08 -4.34 14.06
C SER A 195 2.51 -4.79 13.70
N THR A 196 2.79 -6.09 13.72
CA THR A 196 4.09 -6.65 13.36
C THR A 196 4.41 -6.53 11.86
N LYS A 197 3.40 -6.45 10.99
CA LYS A 197 3.58 -6.26 9.54
C LYS A 197 4.23 -4.91 9.17
N LYS A 198 4.27 -3.98 10.11
CA LYS A 198 4.97 -2.69 9.91
C LYS A 198 6.48 -2.89 9.78
N TYR A 199 7.04 -3.88 10.45
CA TYR A 199 8.48 -4.18 10.34
C TYR A 199 8.84 -4.72 8.95
N ASP A 200 7.99 -5.57 8.34
CA ASP A 200 8.16 -6.00 6.94
C ASP A 200 8.15 -4.79 5.98
N ALA A 201 7.25 -3.83 6.22
CA ALA A 201 7.15 -2.62 5.40
C ALA A 201 8.37 -1.69 5.60
N ILE A 202 8.88 -1.57 6.81
CA ILE A 202 10.09 -0.78 7.11
C ILE A 202 11.30 -1.42 6.43
N GLU A 203 11.51 -2.73 6.58
CA GLU A 203 12.59 -3.47 5.92
C GLU A 203 12.56 -3.30 4.40
N ALA A 204 11.36 -3.35 3.80
CA ALA A 204 11.20 -3.17 2.35
C ALA A 204 11.40 -1.72 1.87
N ALA A 205 11.26 -0.73 2.75
CA ALA A 205 11.31 0.69 2.41
C ALA A 205 12.64 1.36 2.80
N VAL A 206 13.43 0.75 3.66
CA VAL A 206 14.71 1.33 4.10
C VAL A 206 15.67 1.50 2.92
N CYS A 207 16.32 2.65 2.87
CA CYS A 207 17.35 2.94 1.87
C CYS A 207 18.71 2.38 2.30
N PRO A 208 19.69 2.23 1.36
CA PRO A 208 21.02 1.68 1.70
C PRO A 208 21.81 2.50 2.72
N ASP A 209 21.43 3.74 2.95
CA ASP A 209 22.04 4.67 3.91
C ASP A 209 21.33 4.71 5.28
N GLY A 210 20.31 3.90 5.48
CA GLY A 210 19.60 3.73 6.74
C GLY A 210 18.32 4.55 6.86
#